data_59bc4718a15fc732e08bdfe19782a131
#
_entry.id   59bc4718a15fc732e08bdfe19782a131
#
_cell.length_a   1.000
_cell.length_b   1.000
_cell.length_c   1.000
_cell.angle_alpha   90.00
_cell.angle_beta   90.00
_cell.angle_gamma   90.00
#
_symmetry.space_group_name_H-M   'P 1'
#
loop_
_entity.id
_entity.type
_entity.pdbx_description
1 polymer ?
#
loop_
_entity_poly.entity_id
_entity_poly.type
_entity_poly.pdbx_seq_one_letter_code
_entity_poly.pdbx_strand_id
1 'polypeptide(L)'
;MIIIADNLNTRNRTYMDAIMSRDKNTLAELMKRLKESGADIINLQCSLDGVGDEDTLPWVTEILCEVADTGIALDSRNNQALKKAIPLCKRPPLVNFISETEPENQEALLSLVSNSGASLVIRASKGAIPTSLEAKLQIIEGLLEMANAADMPNERLFADPSIVHIGRGMGQKHLFNSYDIRSERYYRIINVCI
;
A
#
# COMPACT_ATOMS: atom_id res chain seq x y z
N MET A 1 10.39 11.36 8.01
CA MET A 1 9.11 11.26 7.25
C MET A 1 9.40 10.44 6.01
N ILE A 2 8.55 9.51 5.64
CA ILE A 2 8.66 8.73 4.39
C ILE A 2 7.60 9.27 3.44
N ILE A 3 7.99 9.61 2.21
CA ILE A 3 7.10 10.13 1.16
C ILE A 3 6.79 9.00 0.19
N ILE A 4 5.51 8.62 0.11
CA ILE A 4 5.02 7.62 -0.85
C ILE A 4 4.31 8.35 -1.99
N ALA A 5 4.80 8.19 -3.22
CA ALA A 5 4.13 8.71 -4.40
C ALA A 5 3.06 7.72 -4.86
N ASP A 6 1.80 8.14 -4.83
CA ASP A 6 0.63 7.35 -5.25
C ASP A 6 0.06 7.82 -6.60
N ASN A 7 0.94 8.22 -7.51
CA ASN A 7 0.55 8.75 -8.82
C ASN A 7 0.41 7.66 -9.90
N LEU A 8 1.02 6.48 -9.68
CA LEU A 8 0.94 5.35 -10.62
C LEU A 8 -0.23 4.44 -10.23
N ASN A 9 -1.43 4.95 -10.43
CA ASN A 9 -2.67 4.28 -10.09
C ASN A 9 -3.69 4.40 -11.24
N THR A 10 -4.82 3.70 -11.11
CA THR A 10 -5.87 3.60 -12.13
C THR A 10 -6.56 4.93 -12.49
N ARG A 11 -6.35 6.00 -11.73
CA ARG A 11 -6.89 7.34 -12.02
C ARG A 11 -5.93 8.15 -12.91
N ASN A 12 -4.67 7.76 -13.00
CA ASN A 12 -3.71 8.40 -13.89
C ASN A 12 -3.85 7.85 -15.30
N ARG A 13 -4.49 8.62 -16.18
CA ARG A 13 -4.78 8.20 -17.56
C ARG A 13 -3.51 7.89 -18.34
N THR A 14 -2.48 8.74 -18.25
CA THR A 14 -1.20 8.52 -18.96
C THR A 14 -0.55 7.20 -18.55
N TYR A 15 -0.58 6.89 -17.25
CA TYR A 15 -0.07 5.63 -16.72
C TYR A 15 -0.87 4.42 -17.24
N MET A 16 -2.20 4.51 -17.20
CA MET A 16 -3.06 3.40 -17.67
C MET A 16 -2.96 3.19 -19.17
N ASP A 17 -2.91 4.27 -19.96
CA ASP A 17 -2.72 4.19 -21.43
C ASP A 17 -1.36 3.54 -21.77
N ALA A 18 -0.30 3.88 -21.02
CA ALA A 18 1.02 3.25 -21.18
C ALA A 18 1.02 1.76 -20.78
N ILE A 19 0.29 1.37 -19.74
CA ILE A 19 0.09 -0.05 -19.39
C ILE A 19 -0.62 -0.79 -20.52
N MET A 20 -1.73 -0.25 -21.01
CA MET A 20 -2.55 -0.89 -22.05
C MET A 20 -1.78 -1.05 -23.37
N SER A 21 -0.99 -0.07 -23.75
CA SER A 21 -0.16 -0.10 -24.95
C SER A 21 1.20 -0.78 -24.78
N ARG A 22 1.54 -1.24 -23.56
CA ARG A 22 2.85 -1.77 -23.20
C ARG A 22 4.01 -0.80 -23.50
N ASP A 23 3.76 0.50 -23.32
CA ASP A 23 4.77 1.55 -23.53
C ASP A 23 5.72 1.67 -22.33
N LYS A 24 6.80 0.90 -22.40
CA LYS A 24 7.88 0.89 -21.39
C LYS A 24 8.53 2.27 -21.21
N ASN A 25 8.66 3.04 -22.28
CA ASN A 25 9.38 4.32 -22.23
C ASN A 25 8.58 5.36 -21.44
N THR A 26 7.28 5.48 -21.71
CA THR A 26 6.40 6.38 -20.95
C THR A 26 6.34 5.97 -19.47
N LEU A 27 6.24 4.67 -19.14
CA LEU A 27 6.29 4.21 -17.75
C LEU A 27 7.60 4.59 -17.09
N ALA A 28 8.74 4.34 -17.74
CA ALA A 28 10.06 4.66 -17.23
C ALA A 28 10.23 6.16 -16.92
N GLU A 29 9.74 7.03 -17.81
CA GLU A 29 9.77 8.49 -17.60
C GLU A 29 8.91 8.93 -16.41
N LEU A 30 7.69 8.39 -16.28
CA LEU A 30 6.82 8.70 -15.13
C LEU A 30 7.51 8.32 -13.82
N MET A 31 8.11 7.13 -13.75
CA MET A 31 8.80 6.64 -12.56
C MET A 31 10.03 7.49 -12.19
N LYS A 32 10.85 7.88 -13.19
CA LYS A 32 11.99 8.76 -12.97
C LYS A 32 11.58 10.11 -12.41
N ARG A 33 10.54 10.73 -12.97
CA ARG A 33 9.99 12.01 -12.47
C ARG A 33 9.55 11.94 -11.02
N LEU A 34 8.89 10.86 -10.62
CA LEU A 34 8.47 10.67 -9.23
C LEU A 34 9.67 10.55 -8.29
N LYS A 35 10.70 9.81 -8.70
CA LYS A 35 11.95 9.72 -7.93
C LYS A 35 12.64 11.08 -7.82
N GLU A 36 12.77 11.80 -8.91
CA GLU A 36 13.38 13.16 -8.96
C GLU A 36 12.60 14.17 -8.13
N SER A 37 11.28 13.99 -7.98
CA SER A 37 10.42 14.80 -7.11
C SER A 37 10.56 14.49 -5.63
N GLY A 38 11.43 13.54 -5.25
CA GLY A 38 11.74 13.24 -3.86
C GLY A 38 10.92 12.12 -3.23
N ALA A 39 10.29 11.27 -4.03
CA ALA A 39 9.60 10.10 -3.50
C ALA A 39 10.59 9.08 -2.91
N ASP A 40 10.37 8.66 -1.67
CA ASP A 40 11.10 7.58 -1.01
C ASP A 40 10.60 6.21 -1.47
N ILE A 41 9.28 6.11 -1.71
CA ILE A 41 8.59 4.91 -2.17
C ILE A 41 7.65 5.30 -3.31
N ILE A 42 7.57 4.47 -4.36
CA ILE A 42 6.60 4.62 -5.44
C ILE A 42 5.57 3.49 -5.34
N ASN A 43 4.28 3.85 -5.22
CA ASN A 43 3.17 2.91 -5.19
C ASN A 43 2.78 2.52 -6.62
N LEU A 44 2.64 1.22 -6.87
CA LEU A 44 2.23 0.64 -8.15
C LEU A 44 0.86 -0.02 -8.02
N GLN A 45 -0.16 0.58 -8.64
CA GLN A 45 -1.51 0.01 -8.74
C GLN A 45 -1.89 -0.15 -10.21
N CYS A 46 -2.01 -1.39 -10.68
CA CYS A 46 -2.32 -1.68 -12.08
C CYS A 46 -3.81 -1.90 -12.33
N SER A 47 -4.57 -2.34 -11.33
CA SER A 47 -6.04 -2.45 -11.36
C SER A 47 -6.64 -2.17 -9.98
N LEU A 48 -7.98 -2.01 -9.90
CA LEU A 48 -8.68 -1.82 -8.62
C LEU A 48 -9.09 -3.14 -7.96
N ASP A 49 -9.33 -4.16 -8.75
CA ASP A 49 -9.85 -5.47 -8.33
C ASP A 49 -8.82 -6.60 -8.49
N GLY A 50 -7.62 -6.29 -9.00
CA GLY A 50 -6.57 -7.26 -9.27
C GLY A 50 -6.72 -8.04 -10.57
N VAL A 51 -7.76 -7.74 -11.36
CA VAL A 51 -7.94 -8.39 -12.68
C VAL A 51 -6.84 -7.93 -13.65
N GLY A 52 -6.13 -8.89 -14.24
CA GLY A 52 -5.02 -8.63 -15.15
C GLY A 52 -3.69 -8.26 -14.47
N ASP A 53 -3.66 -8.14 -13.14
CA ASP A 53 -2.45 -7.77 -12.40
C ASP A 53 -1.38 -8.87 -12.46
N GLU A 54 -1.77 -10.12 -12.65
CA GLU A 54 -0.84 -11.25 -12.58
C GLU A 54 0.35 -11.14 -13.54
N ASP A 55 0.15 -10.52 -14.69
CA ASP A 55 1.20 -10.27 -15.67
C ASP A 55 1.62 -8.79 -15.73
N THR A 56 0.71 -7.89 -15.34
CA THR A 56 0.95 -6.44 -15.44
C THR A 56 1.78 -5.91 -14.28
N LEU A 57 1.43 -6.28 -13.05
CA LEU A 57 2.16 -5.78 -11.87
C LEU A 57 3.63 -6.21 -11.85
N PRO A 58 4.00 -7.50 -12.10
CA PRO A 58 5.39 -7.89 -12.20
C PRO A 58 6.15 -7.12 -13.28
N TRP A 59 5.56 -6.96 -14.47
CA TRP A 59 6.18 -6.24 -15.58
C TRP A 59 6.44 -4.76 -15.24
N VAL A 60 5.47 -4.07 -14.64
CA VAL A 60 5.64 -2.67 -14.20
C VAL A 60 6.69 -2.56 -13.08
N THR A 61 6.74 -3.55 -12.19
CA THR A 61 7.75 -3.63 -11.12
C THR A 61 9.16 -3.77 -11.68
N GLU A 62 9.36 -4.60 -12.70
CA GLU A 62 10.66 -4.73 -13.38
C GLU A 62 11.13 -3.40 -13.97
N ILE A 63 10.23 -2.66 -14.63
CA ILE A 63 10.58 -1.35 -15.22
C ILE A 63 11.04 -0.40 -14.11
N LEU A 64 10.32 -0.33 -12.98
CA LEU A 64 10.71 0.55 -11.87
C LEU A 64 12.08 0.14 -11.30
N CYS A 65 12.33 -1.15 -11.12
CA CYS A 65 13.63 -1.65 -10.66
C CYS A 65 14.79 -1.33 -11.60
N GLU A 66 14.54 -1.24 -12.89
CA GLU A 66 15.56 -0.87 -13.88
C GLU A 66 15.89 0.63 -13.86
N VAL A 67 14.89 1.49 -13.68
CA VAL A 67 15.03 2.93 -13.92
C VAL A 67 15.20 3.79 -12.67
N ALA A 68 14.84 3.26 -11.50
CA ALA A 68 14.92 4.01 -10.26
C ALA A 68 15.42 3.13 -9.10
N ASP A 69 16.36 3.67 -8.30
CA ASP A 69 16.70 3.12 -7.00
C ASP A 69 15.84 3.79 -5.92
N THR A 70 14.63 3.24 -5.72
CA THR A 70 13.64 3.75 -4.75
C THR A 70 12.95 2.58 -4.07
N GLY A 71 12.24 2.84 -2.95
CA GLY A 71 11.32 1.88 -2.37
C GLY A 71 10.13 1.62 -3.29
N ILE A 72 9.54 0.45 -3.19
CA ILE A 72 8.38 0.04 -3.98
C ILE A 72 7.25 -0.32 -3.03
N ALA A 73 6.05 0.21 -3.29
CA ALA A 73 4.82 -0.30 -2.72
C ALA A 73 4.01 -1.00 -3.82
N LEU A 74 3.53 -2.21 -3.52
CA LEU A 74 2.74 -3.04 -4.42
C LEU A 74 1.29 -3.02 -3.98
N ASP A 75 0.42 -2.41 -4.78
CA ASP A 75 -1.02 -2.27 -4.50
C ASP A 75 -1.83 -3.17 -5.43
N SER A 76 -2.11 -4.38 -4.96
CA SER A 76 -2.93 -5.35 -5.69
C SER A 76 -3.71 -6.25 -4.73
N ARG A 77 -4.91 -6.63 -5.14
CA ARG A 77 -5.73 -7.66 -4.48
C ARG A 77 -5.43 -9.08 -4.99
N ASN A 78 -4.59 -9.20 -5.99
CA ASN A 78 -4.22 -10.47 -6.58
C ASN A 78 -2.94 -11.03 -5.93
N ASN A 79 -3.09 -12.01 -5.04
CA ASN A 79 -1.99 -12.67 -4.35
C ASN A 79 -0.99 -13.34 -5.32
N GLN A 80 -1.42 -13.80 -6.51
CA GLN A 80 -0.52 -14.37 -7.51
C GLN A 80 0.34 -13.28 -8.16
N ALA A 81 -0.24 -12.10 -8.42
CA ALA A 81 0.51 -10.94 -8.90
C ALA A 81 1.59 -10.51 -7.88
N LEU A 82 1.21 -10.40 -6.61
CA LEU A 82 2.13 -10.07 -5.52
C LEU A 82 3.24 -11.13 -5.39
N LYS A 83 2.89 -12.42 -5.46
CA LYS A 83 3.85 -13.52 -5.41
C LYS A 83 4.91 -13.45 -6.53
N LYS A 84 4.52 -12.98 -7.72
CA LYS A 84 5.43 -12.79 -8.85
C LYS A 84 6.21 -11.47 -8.74
N ALA A 85 5.62 -10.39 -8.23
CA ALA A 85 6.23 -9.07 -8.18
C ALA A 85 7.23 -8.88 -7.01
N ILE A 86 6.93 -9.41 -5.83
CA ILE A 86 7.78 -9.26 -4.63
C ILE A 86 9.24 -9.68 -4.88
N PRO A 87 9.54 -10.85 -5.50
CA PRO A 87 10.91 -11.28 -5.73
C PRO A 87 11.71 -10.40 -6.70
N LEU A 88 11.04 -9.58 -7.50
CA LEU A 88 11.68 -8.66 -8.46
C LEU A 88 12.23 -7.41 -7.77
N CYS A 89 11.73 -7.08 -6.58
CA CYS A 89 12.15 -5.91 -5.83
C CYS A 89 13.56 -6.10 -5.26
N LYS A 90 14.47 -5.14 -5.51
CA LYS A 90 15.85 -5.15 -4.99
C LYS A 90 15.92 -5.10 -3.45
N ARG A 91 14.89 -4.57 -2.83
CA ARG A 91 14.69 -4.48 -1.36
C ARG A 91 13.28 -4.96 -1.02
N PRO A 92 13.04 -5.48 0.19
CA PRO A 92 11.70 -5.88 0.60
C PRO A 92 10.69 -4.75 0.35
N PRO A 93 9.63 -4.98 -0.45
CA PRO A 93 8.65 -3.94 -0.76
C PRO A 93 7.67 -3.72 0.40
N LEU A 94 6.88 -2.65 0.28
CA LEU A 94 5.67 -2.43 1.06
C LEU A 94 4.48 -3.04 0.29
N VAL A 95 3.70 -3.90 0.90
CA VAL A 95 2.43 -4.38 0.33
C VAL A 95 1.30 -3.49 0.81
N ASN A 96 0.55 -2.92 -0.10
CA ASN A 96 -0.56 -2.02 0.16
C ASN A 96 -1.86 -2.67 -0.33
N PHE A 97 -2.76 -3.08 0.48
CA PHE A 97 -2.91 -3.11 1.93
C PHE A 97 -3.75 -4.34 2.36
N ILE A 98 -3.86 -4.61 3.66
CA ILE A 98 -4.87 -5.51 4.24
C ILE A 98 -5.96 -4.69 4.93
N SER A 99 -7.22 -5.13 4.79
CA SER A 99 -8.39 -4.55 5.49
C SER A 99 -9.40 -5.65 5.82
N GLU A 100 -10.40 -5.39 6.66
CA GLU A 100 -11.41 -6.40 7.02
C GLU A 100 -12.42 -6.76 5.90
N THR A 101 -12.17 -6.40 4.65
CA THR A 101 -13.16 -6.56 3.56
C THR A 101 -13.15 -7.94 2.90
N GLU A 102 -12.07 -8.70 2.98
CA GLU A 102 -11.92 -9.97 2.25
C GLU A 102 -11.20 -11.02 3.12
N PRO A 103 -11.89 -11.65 4.07
CA PRO A 103 -11.27 -12.58 5.04
C PRO A 103 -10.52 -13.75 4.39
N GLU A 104 -11.06 -14.32 3.32
CA GLU A 104 -10.49 -15.49 2.64
C GLU A 104 -9.13 -15.21 1.99
N ASN A 105 -8.90 -13.96 1.56
CA ASN A 105 -7.63 -13.54 0.98
C ASN A 105 -6.58 -13.12 2.02
N GLN A 106 -7.00 -12.81 3.24
CA GLN A 106 -6.13 -12.24 4.26
C GLN A 106 -5.07 -13.23 4.75
N GLU A 107 -5.44 -14.47 5.03
CA GLU A 107 -4.49 -15.49 5.50
C GLU A 107 -3.42 -15.78 4.44
N ALA A 108 -3.82 -15.92 3.18
CA ALA A 108 -2.90 -16.16 2.08
C ALA A 108 -1.97 -14.96 1.86
N LEU A 109 -2.49 -13.73 1.96
CA LEU A 109 -1.70 -12.51 1.86
C LEU A 109 -0.71 -12.39 3.03
N LEU A 110 -1.17 -12.61 4.27
CA LEU A 110 -0.32 -12.53 5.47
C LEU A 110 0.82 -13.56 5.39
N SER A 111 0.52 -14.79 5.01
CA SER A 111 1.53 -15.84 4.81
C SER A 111 2.56 -15.43 3.72
N LEU A 112 2.10 -14.90 2.59
CA LEU A 112 2.97 -14.44 1.52
C LEU A 112 3.91 -13.31 1.99
N VAL A 113 3.36 -12.29 2.65
CA VAL A 113 4.10 -11.11 3.10
C VAL A 113 5.06 -11.47 4.24
N SER A 114 4.63 -12.29 5.19
CA SER A 114 5.47 -12.76 6.30
C SER A 114 6.71 -13.49 5.77
N ASN A 115 6.51 -14.48 4.88
CA ASN A 115 7.58 -15.31 4.32
C ASN A 115 8.52 -14.55 3.39
N SER A 116 8.06 -13.49 2.74
CA SER A 116 8.88 -12.72 1.78
C SER A 116 9.77 -11.65 2.42
N GLY A 117 9.59 -11.36 3.70
CA GLY A 117 10.26 -10.24 4.36
C GLY A 117 9.69 -8.85 4.01
N ALA A 118 8.63 -8.78 3.20
CA ALA A 118 7.97 -7.53 2.85
C ALA A 118 7.30 -6.87 4.07
N SER A 119 7.07 -5.56 3.99
CA SER A 119 6.25 -4.80 4.95
C SER A 119 4.79 -4.77 4.50
N LEU A 120 3.86 -4.50 5.41
CA LEU A 120 2.43 -4.51 5.15
C LEU A 120 1.74 -3.26 5.68
N VAL A 121 0.86 -2.67 4.88
CA VAL A 121 -0.07 -1.64 5.33
C VAL A 121 -1.32 -2.29 5.91
N ILE A 122 -1.67 -1.91 7.14
CA ILE A 122 -2.92 -2.28 7.82
C ILE A 122 -3.87 -1.10 7.73
N ARG A 123 -4.99 -1.27 7.05
CA ARG A 123 -5.92 -0.19 6.78
C ARG A 123 -7.19 -0.29 7.61
N ALA A 124 -7.53 0.81 8.30
CA ALA A 124 -8.75 0.93 9.10
C ALA A 124 -10.00 1.04 8.22
N SER A 125 -10.37 -0.04 7.51
CA SER A 125 -11.59 -0.09 6.71
C SER A 125 -12.25 -1.46 6.75
N LYS A 126 -13.60 -1.45 6.70
CA LYS A 126 -14.46 -2.64 6.64
C LYS A 126 -15.56 -2.37 5.62
N GLY A 127 -15.22 -2.53 4.32
CA GLY A 127 -16.09 -2.11 3.22
C GLY A 127 -16.21 -0.60 3.10
N ALA A 128 -16.49 0.10 4.21
CA ALA A 128 -16.48 1.57 4.31
C ALA A 128 -15.46 2.02 5.36
N ILE A 129 -15.03 3.28 5.25
CA ILE A 129 -14.14 3.90 6.25
C ILE A 129 -14.98 4.30 7.47
N PRO A 130 -14.69 3.77 8.68
CA PRO A 130 -15.40 4.15 9.89
C PRO A 130 -15.26 5.64 10.21
N THR A 131 -16.28 6.22 10.78
CA THR A 131 -16.31 7.64 11.17
C THR A 131 -15.77 7.88 12.57
N SER A 132 -15.83 6.89 13.46
CA SER A 132 -15.33 7.02 14.84
C SER A 132 -13.90 6.50 14.98
N LEU A 133 -13.17 7.09 15.93
CA LEU A 133 -11.80 6.66 16.25
C LEU A 133 -11.81 5.25 16.83
N GLU A 134 -12.75 4.96 17.73
CA GLU A 134 -12.89 3.67 18.40
C GLU A 134 -13.06 2.54 17.37
N ALA A 135 -13.94 2.73 16.38
CA ALA A 135 -14.16 1.73 15.33
C ALA A 135 -12.92 1.52 14.46
N LYS A 136 -12.15 2.60 14.17
CA LYS A 136 -10.88 2.48 13.45
C LYS A 136 -9.84 1.72 14.25
N LEU A 137 -9.71 2.01 15.55
CA LEU A 137 -8.77 1.33 16.44
C LEU A 137 -9.11 -0.16 16.57
N GLN A 138 -10.39 -0.52 16.74
CA GLN A 138 -10.82 -1.91 16.78
C GLN A 138 -10.43 -2.69 15.52
N ILE A 139 -10.60 -2.08 14.33
CA ILE A 139 -10.18 -2.71 13.07
C ILE A 139 -8.65 -2.89 13.03
N ILE A 140 -7.90 -1.84 13.37
CA ILE A 140 -6.43 -1.91 13.37
C ILE A 140 -5.94 -2.97 14.37
N GLU A 141 -6.49 -3.02 15.57
CA GLU A 141 -6.14 -4.01 16.60
C GLU A 141 -6.39 -5.44 16.11
N GLY A 142 -7.57 -5.72 15.54
CA GLY A 142 -7.89 -7.03 14.99
C GLY A 142 -6.96 -7.45 13.85
N LEU A 143 -6.62 -6.53 12.95
CA LEU A 143 -5.68 -6.81 11.85
C LEU A 143 -4.23 -7.02 12.36
N LEU A 144 -3.84 -6.32 13.43
CA LEU A 144 -2.55 -6.51 14.09
C LEU A 144 -2.45 -7.89 14.73
N GLU A 145 -3.50 -8.31 15.44
CA GLU A 145 -3.58 -9.65 16.04
C GLU A 145 -3.44 -10.74 14.97
N MET A 146 -4.14 -10.58 13.83
CA MET A 146 -4.01 -11.50 12.69
C MET A 146 -2.59 -11.52 12.10
N ALA A 147 -1.98 -10.36 11.92
CA ALA A 147 -0.62 -10.25 11.39
C ALA A 147 0.41 -10.89 12.35
N ASN A 148 0.27 -10.66 13.65
CA ASN A 148 1.12 -11.26 14.67
C ASN A 148 0.94 -12.79 14.73
N ALA A 149 -0.31 -13.29 14.58
CA ALA A 149 -0.57 -14.72 14.48
C ALA A 149 0.04 -15.39 13.24
N ALA A 150 0.34 -14.59 12.20
CA ALA A 150 1.07 -15.02 11.00
C ALA A 150 2.59 -14.74 11.08
N ASP A 151 3.14 -14.57 12.28
CA ASP A 151 4.56 -14.30 12.56
C ASP A 151 5.11 -13.02 11.90
N MET A 152 4.24 -12.02 11.66
CA MET A 152 4.70 -10.72 11.17
C MET A 152 5.17 -9.83 12.33
N PRO A 153 6.43 -9.38 12.35
CA PRO A 153 6.91 -8.47 13.38
C PRO A 153 6.32 -7.05 13.19
N ASN A 154 6.03 -6.37 14.31
CA ASN A 154 5.42 -5.04 14.31
C ASN A 154 6.22 -3.99 13.52
N GLU A 155 7.54 -4.14 13.43
CA GLU A 155 8.43 -3.23 12.70
C GLU A 155 8.18 -3.22 11.18
N ARG A 156 7.51 -4.25 10.65
CA ARG A 156 7.11 -4.37 9.25
C ARG A 156 5.65 -3.98 9.01
N LEU A 157 4.92 -3.56 10.05
CA LEU A 157 3.51 -3.17 9.96
C LEU A 157 3.36 -1.65 9.96
N PHE A 158 2.54 -1.14 9.06
CA PHE A 158 2.25 0.28 8.89
C PHE A 158 0.74 0.50 9.01
N ALA A 159 0.30 1.28 9.98
CA ALA A 159 -1.12 1.58 10.16
C ALA A 159 -1.55 2.75 9.24
N ASP A 160 -2.58 2.50 8.42
CA ASP A 160 -3.32 3.53 7.69
C ASP A 160 -4.66 3.79 8.39
N PRO A 161 -4.83 4.93 9.08
CA PRO A 161 -6.07 5.27 9.76
C PRO A 161 -7.21 5.65 8.80
N SER A 162 -7.01 5.54 7.50
CA SER A 162 -7.99 5.86 6.47
C SER A 162 -8.55 7.28 6.65
N ILE A 163 -7.70 8.28 6.45
CA ILE A 163 -8.09 9.69 6.53
C ILE A 163 -8.99 10.04 5.34
N VAL A 164 -10.21 10.47 5.62
CA VAL A 164 -11.14 10.96 4.58
C VAL A 164 -10.85 12.42 4.24
N HIS A 165 -11.16 12.82 3.01
CA HIS A 165 -11.03 14.19 2.53
C HIS A 165 -11.67 15.18 3.50
N ILE A 166 -10.99 16.28 3.82
CA ILE A 166 -11.44 17.32 4.75
C ILE A 166 -12.83 17.85 4.36
N GLY A 167 -13.12 17.96 3.07
CA GLY A 167 -14.44 18.39 2.54
C GLY A 167 -15.58 17.40 2.77
N ARG A 168 -15.29 16.12 3.08
CA ARG A 168 -16.29 15.10 3.44
C ARG A 168 -16.33 14.81 4.94
N GLY A 169 -15.36 15.32 5.70
CA GLY A 169 -15.14 15.03 7.12
C GLY A 169 -15.38 16.23 8.04
N MET A 170 -16.32 17.14 7.72
CA MET A 170 -16.67 18.28 8.58
C MET A 170 -17.24 17.80 9.93
N GLY A 171 -16.41 17.45 10.84
CA GLY A 171 -16.68 16.88 12.18
C GLY A 171 -15.53 16.05 12.72
N GLN A 172 -14.60 15.66 11.86
CA GLN A 172 -13.46 14.79 12.25
C GLN A 172 -12.17 15.58 12.60
N LYS A 173 -12.24 16.90 12.80
CA LYS A 173 -11.08 17.72 13.22
C LYS A 173 -10.37 17.17 14.48
N HIS A 174 -11.11 16.52 15.36
CA HIS A 174 -10.57 15.93 16.58
C HIS A 174 -9.74 14.66 16.34
N LEU A 175 -9.91 13.98 15.19
CA LEU A 175 -9.16 12.76 14.87
C LEU A 175 -7.69 13.03 14.52
N PHE A 176 -7.38 14.24 14.01
CA PHE A 176 -6.00 14.62 13.68
C PHE A 176 -5.13 14.93 14.91
N ASN A 177 -5.75 15.39 16.00
CA ASN A 177 -5.03 15.80 17.21
C ASN A 177 -4.98 14.69 18.28
N SER A 178 -5.78 13.64 18.16
CA SER A 178 -5.89 12.58 19.17
C SER A 178 -5.09 11.32 18.89
N TYR A 179 -4.35 11.26 17.77
CA TYR A 179 -3.29 10.27 17.58
C TYR A 179 -2.04 10.63 18.41
N ASP A 180 -2.24 10.95 19.68
CA ASP A 180 -1.15 10.94 20.66
C ASP A 180 -0.85 9.47 20.97
N ILE A 181 0.05 8.91 20.17
CA ILE A 181 0.49 7.51 20.28
C ILE A 181 1.39 7.41 21.51
N ARG A 182 0.79 7.51 22.72
CA ARG A 182 1.44 7.21 23.99
C ARG A 182 1.37 5.75 24.37
N SER A 183 1.07 4.85 23.45
CA SER A 183 1.29 3.43 23.70
C SER A 183 2.68 3.05 23.20
N GLU A 184 3.48 2.39 23.99
CA GLU A 184 4.82 1.87 23.71
C GLU A 184 4.86 0.83 22.57
N ARG A 185 3.86 0.80 21.71
CA ARG A 185 3.78 -0.02 20.50
C ARG A 185 4.14 0.85 19.31
N TYR A 186 5.28 0.60 18.72
CA TYR A 186 5.82 1.31 17.57
C TYR A 186 4.98 1.07 16.31
N TYR A 187 3.97 1.91 16.05
CA TYR A 187 3.27 1.95 14.77
C TYR A 187 3.87 3.07 13.91
N ARG A 188 4.30 2.73 12.70
CA ARG A 188 4.67 3.76 11.73
C ARG A 188 3.39 4.21 11.03
N ILE A 189 3.07 5.50 11.12
CA ILE A 189 1.93 6.10 10.39
C ILE A 189 2.42 6.49 9.01
N ILE A 190 1.74 6.02 7.98
CA ILE A 190 1.99 6.45 6.62
C ILE A 190 1.07 7.65 6.35
N ASN A 191 1.66 8.84 6.15
CA ASN A 191 0.97 9.92 5.48
C ASN A 191 1.17 9.72 3.98
N VAL A 192 0.14 9.22 3.31
CA VAL A 192 0.11 9.17 1.86
C VAL A 192 -0.20 10.59 1.39
N CYS A 193 0.80 11.29 0.85
CA CYS A 193 0.56 12.52 0.11
C CYS A 193 0.02 12.14 -1.26
N ILE A 194 -1.21 12.57 -1.56
CA ILE A 194 -1.88 12.45 -2.86
C ILE A 194 -1.39 13.57 -3.77
#